data_80093808282ac7e655d1efc47fc0db34
#
_entry.id   80093808282ac7e655d1efc47fc0db34
#
_cell.length_a   1.000
_cell.length_b   1.000
_cell.length_c   1.000
_cell.angle_alpha   90.00
_cell.angle_beta   90.00
_cell.angle_gamma   90.00
#
_symmetry.space_group_name_H-M   'P 1'
#
loop_
_entity.id
_entity.type
_entity.pdbx_description
1 polymer ?
#
loop_
_entity_poly.entity_id
_entity_poly.type
_entity_poly.pdbx_seq_one_letter_code
_entity_poly.pdbx_strand_id
1 'polypeptide(L)'
;PTFAGGLLTNTNQHVAFNRMMSREASIGIDGVYYNPAGVVFMGDGKHLAINWQLAYQTRTINNDYSLFTNNVNNPITPRDFKGKAFAPVIPSFQYAYNKGKWSFQANFALTGGGGKCTFDDGLGSFEKIVSETAIAACGLAGVVDQTLGNTLGQQGMEMFTSDQAFGKTGKYSFNSYMHGRQYYYGLSVGAAYKFC
;
A
#
# COMPACT_ATOMS: atom_id res chain seq x y z
N PRO A 1 -4.88 -8.78 -7.03
CA PRO A 1 -4.90 -7.34 -6.96
C PRO A 1 -5.20 -6.93 -5.54
N THR A 2 -4.20 -6.48 -4.82
CA THR A 2 -4.38 -5.89 -3.52
C THR A 2 -4.93 -4.48 -3.72
N PHE A 3 -6.20 -4.31 -3.57
CA PHE A 3 -6.77 -3.00 -3.34
C PHE A 3 -6.38 -2.58 -1.93
N ALA A 4 -5.18 -2.09 -1.79
CA ALA A 4 -4.80 -1.37 -0.61
C ALA A 4 -5.51 -0.02 -0.67
N GLY A 5 -6.73 0.04 -0.17
CA GLY A 5 -7.28 1.28 0.30
C GLY A 5 -6.23 1.86 1.25
N GLY A 6 -5.60 2.98 0.89
CA GLY A 6 -4.61 3.59 1.74
C GLY A 6 -5.23 4.00 3.07
N LEU A 7 -4.45 4.13 4.11
CA LEU A 7 -4.86 4.71 5.39
C LEU A 7 -5.57 6.07 5.25
N LEU A 8 -5.32 6.76 4.14
CA LEU A 8 -5.75 8.14 3.92
C LEU A 8 -7.02 8.27 3.07
N THR A 9 -7.52 7.18 2.47
CA THR A 9 -8.67 7.24 1.56
C THR A 9 -10.03 7.23 2.27
N ASN A 10 -10.07 6.93 3.56
CA ASN A 10 -11.30 6.78 4.32
C ASN A 10 -11.55 7.94 5.28
N THR A 11 -11.00 9.11 5.02
CA THR A 11 -11.22 10.28 5.84
C THR A 11 -11.61 11.47 4.95
N ASN A 12 -12.48 12.33 5.44
CA ASN A 12 -12.79 13.60 4.79
C ASN A 12 -11.82 14.70 5.19
N GLN A 13 -10.64 14.33 5.68
CA GLN A 13 -9.61 15.26 6.12
C GLN A 13 -10.07 16.24 7.22
N HIS A 14 -11.19 15.91 7.90
CA HIS A 14 -11.75 16.71 8.97
C HIS A 14 -12.31 15.82 10.08
N VAL A 15 -12.14 16.23 11.34
CA VAL A 15 -12.58 15.46 12.52
C VAL A 15 -14.10 15.20 12.55
N ALA A 16 -14.88 16.07 11.92
CA ALA A 16 -16.34 15.91 11.83
C ALA A 16 -16.76 14.62 11.10
N PHE A 17 -15.91 14.06 10.24
CA PHE A 17 -16.15 12.78 9.57
C PHE A 17 -16.30 11.62 10.56
N ASN A 18 -15.53 11.60 11.63
CA ASN A 18 -15.62 10.56 12.64
C ASN A 18 -16.96 10.56 13.38
N ARG A 19 -17.62 11.73 13.43
CA ARG A 19 -18.94 11.90 14.03
C ARG A 19 -20.07 11.52 13.07
N MET A 20 -19.91 11.81 11.79
CA MET A 20 -20.90 11.55 10.75
C MET A 20 -20.14 11.34 9.44
N MET A 21 -20.15 10.13 8.91
CA MET A 21 -19.39 9.76 7.69
C MET A 21 -19.99 10.34 6.41
N SER A 22 -21.31 10.57 6.38
CA SER A 22 -22.02 11.18 5.26
C SER A 22 -22.01 12.69 5.43
N ARG A 23 -21.11 13.39 4.72
CA ARG A 23 -20.87 14.82 4.91
C ARG A 23 -21.24 15.66 3.68
N GLU A 24 -21.69 15.05 2.59
CA GLU A 24 -21.90 15.69 1.29
C GLU A 24 -22.97 16.80 1.33
N ALA A 25 -23.94 16.69 2.23
CA ALA A 25 -24.99 17.69 2.42
C ALA A 25 -24.75 18.61 3.63
N SER A 26 -23.64 18.42 4.36
CA SER A 26 -23.36 19.24 5.54
C SER A 26 -22.89 20.62 5.14
N ILE A 27 -23.46 21.64 5.79
CA ILE A 27 -22.99 23.02 5.73
C ILE A 27 -21.99 23.21 6.86
N GLY A 28 -20.71 23.34 6.50
CA GLY A 28 -19.62 23.48 7.46
C GLY A 28 -18.29 23.70 6.74
N ILE A 29 -17.25 24.03 7.49
CA ILE A 29 -15.91 24.33 6.92
C ILE A 29 -15.31 23.09 6.22
N ASP A 30 -15.65 21.90 6.65
CA ASP A 30 -15.26 20.67 6.01
C ASP A 30 -15.86 20.51 4.58
N GLY A 31 -16.92 21.25 4.27
CA GLY A 31 -17.46 21.34 2.91
C GLY A 31 -16.48 21.89 1.87
N VAL A 32 -15.45 22.64 2.27
CA VAL A 32 -14.39 23.09 1.37
C VAL A 32 -13.73 21.93 0.62
N TYR A 33 -13.71 20.75 1.22
CA TYR A 33 -13.15 19.55 0.61
C TYR A 33 -14.14 18.83 -0.32
N TYR A 34 -15.39 18.61 0.07
CA TYR A 34 -16.30 17.75 -0.69
C TYR A 34 -17.71 18.31 -0.95
N ASN A 35 -18.05 19.47 -0.36
CA ASN A 35 -19.29 20.21 -0.68
C ASN A 35 -19.05 21.73 -0.80
N PRO A 36 -18.20 22.18 -1.74
CA PRO A 36 -17.85 23.60 -1.84
C PRO A 36 -19.05 24.52 -2.04
N ALA A 37 -20.09 24.04 -2.71
CA ALA A 37 -21.34 24.80 -2.89
C ALA A 37 -22.08 25.05 -1.57
N GLY A 38 -21.98 24.16 -0.60
CA GLY A 38 -22.60 24.30 0.72
C GLY A 38 -21.93 25.35 1.60
N VAL A 39 -20.65 25.61 1.39
CA VAL A 39 -19.87 26.53 2.23
C VAL A 39 -20.36 27.98 2.15
N VAL A 40 -20.94 28.39 1.02
CA VAL A 40 -21.50 29.73 0.85
C VAL A 40 -22.70 30.00 1.80
N PHE A 41 -23.31 28.96 2.34
CA PHE A 41 -24.41 29.07 3.30
C PHE A 41 -23.96 29.16 4.77
N MET A 42 -22.67 29.08 5.02
CA MET A 42 -22.11 29.47 6.32
C MET A 42 -22.24 30.99 6.47
N GLY A 43 -22.23 31.47 7.70
CA GLY A 43 -22.28 32.92 7.96
C GLY A 43 -21.12 33.70 7.31
N ASP A 44 -21.30 35.01 7.13
CA ASP A 44 -20.25 35.89 6.63
C ASP A 44 -19.04 35.89 7.57
N GLY A 45 -17.85 35.97 6.99
CA GLY A 45 -16.59 36.00 7.74
C GLY A 45 -15.51 35.07 7.23
N LYS A 46 -14.48 34.94 8.02
CA LYS A 46 -13.36 34.04 7.78
C LYS A 46 -13.52 32.78 8.61
N HIS A 47 -13.50 31.65 7.97
CA HIS A 47 -13.62 30.34 8.59
C HIS A 47 -12.34 29.56 8.36
N LEU A 48 -11.82 28.95 9.40
CA LEU A 48 -10.58 28.22 9.38
C LEU A 48 -10.72 26.91 10.15
N ALA A 49 -10.26 25.82 9.58
CA ALA A 49 -10.07 24.56 10.29
C ALA A 49 -8.67 24.01 10.01
N ILE A 50 -8.03 23.58 11.08
CA ILE A 50 -6.77 22.85 11.05
C ILE A 50 -7.03 21.54 11.75
N ASN A 51 -6.79 20.43 11.06
CA ASN A 51 -6.96 19.10 11.63
C ASN A 51 -5.67 18.32 11.47
N TRP A 52 -5.50 17.42 12.41
CA TRP A 52 -4.43 16.45 12.33
C TRP A 52 -5.00 15.10 12.76
N GLN A 53 -4.57 14.06 12.09
CA GLN A 53 -4.92 12.68 12.41
C GLN A 53 -3.66 11.87 12.59
N LEU A 54 -3.74 10.86 13.44
CA LEU A 54 -2.75 9.83 13.60
C LEU A 54 -3.38 8.51 13.15
N ALA A 55 -2.72 7.80 12.26
CA ALA A 55 -3.19 6.51 11.81
C ALA A 55 -2.15 5.42 12.09
N TYR A 56 -2.61 4.36 12.74
CA TYR A 56 -1.84 3.14 12.96
C TYR A 56 -2.67 1.95 12.51
N GLN A 57 -2.09 1.10 11.67
CA GLN A 57 -2.74 -0.08 11.16
C GLN A 57 -1.77 -1.25 11.14
N THR A 58 -2.24 -2.42 11.58
CA THR A 58 -1.55 -3.68 11.41
C THR A 58 -2.28 -4.54 10.38
N ARG A 59 -1.53 -5.31 9.61
CA ARG A 59 -2.07 -6.30 8.67
C ARG A 59 -1.34 -7.60 8.84
N THR A 60 -2.08 -8.70 8.88
CA THR A 60 -1.52 -10.05 8.80
C THR A 60 -1.99 -10.68 7.52
N ILE A 61 -1.06 -11.15 6.72
CA ILE A 61 -1.32 -11.90 5.48
C ILE A 61 -0.91 -13.33 5.76
N ASN A 62 -1.88 -14.22 5.86
CA ASN A 62 -1.63 -15.64 5.94
C ASN A 62 -1.45 -16.19 4.53
N ASN A 63 -0.40 -17.01 4.34
CA ASN A 63 -0.09 -17.60 3.05
C ASN A 63 0.32 -19.07 3.25
N ASP A 64 -0.35 -19.96 2.55
CA ASP A 64 -0.18 -21.42 2.60
C ASP A 64 0.50 -22.00 1.36
N TYR A 65 1.25 -21.17 0.62
CA TYR A 65 1.90 -21.59 -0.62
C TYR A 65 2.94 -22.68 -0.37
N SER A 66 2.72 -23.85 -0.93
CA SER A 66 3.47 -25.09 -0.63
C SER A 66 4.97 -24.99 -0.89
N LEU A 67 5.39 -24.23 -1.91
CA LEU A 67 6.82 -24.10 -2.25
C LEU A 67 7.64 -23.30 -1.22
N PHE A 68 7.00 -22.66 -0.24
CA PHE A 68 7.73 -22.02 0.87
C PHE A 68 8.47 -23.02 1.75
N THR A 69 8.08 -24.30 1.73
CA THR A 69 8.83 -25.37 2.40
C THR A 69 10.24 -25.58 1.84
N ASN A 70 10.49 -25.12 0.63
CA ASN A 70 11.80 -25.21 -0.02
C ASN A 70 12.76 -24.07 0.38
N ASN A 71 12.29 -23.08 1.15
CA ASN A 71 13.14 -22.03 1.69
C ASN A 71 13.97 -22.56 2.85
N VAL A 72 15.28 -22.63 2.68
CA VAL A 72 16.21 -23.15 3.69
C VAL A 72 16.20 -22.30 4.96
N ASN A 73 15.97 -20.99 4.83
CA ASN A 73 15.98 -20.08 5.97
C ASN A 73 14.69 -20.14 6.80
N ASN A 74 13.56 -20.44 6.16
CA ASN A 74 12.26 -20.49 6.82
C ASN A 74 11.30 -21.46 6.09
N PRO A 75 11.41 -22.79 6.32
CA PRO A 75 10.63 -23.80 5.61
C PRO A 75 9.21 -24.00 6.17
N ILE A 76 8.60 -22.96 6.71
CA ILE A 76 7.28 -23.03 7.36
C ILE A 76 6.17 -22.61 6.39
N THR A 77 5.12 -23.46 6.32
CA THR A 77 3.85 -23.13 5.65
C THR A 77 2.69 -23.82 6.41
N PRO A 78 1.53 -23.20 6.64
CA PRO A 78 1.22 -21.81 6.35
C PRO A 78 2.05 -20.82 7.17
N ARG A 79 2.27 -19.62 6.63
CA ARG A 79 3.08 -18.58 7.28
C ARG A 79 2.38 -17.23 7.25
N ASP A 80 2.54 -16.49 8.34
CA ASP A 80 2.02 -15.14 8.50
C ASP A 80 3.08 -14.08 8.18
N PHE A 81 2.73 -13.17 7.29
CA PHE A 81 3.49 -11.95 7.02
C PHE A 81 2.82 -10.78 7.72
N LYS A 82 3.51 -10.21 8.71
CA LYS A 82 2.96 -9.14 9.55
C LYS A 82 3.44 -7.78 9.08
N GLY A 83 2.49 -6.95 8.65
CA GLY A 83 2.74 -5.58 8.22
C GLY A 83 2.27 -4.56 9.25
N LYS A 84 3.04 -3.48 9.37
CA LYS A 84 2.72 -2.32 10.21
C LYS A 84 2.71 -1.09 9.32
N ALA A 85 1.62 -0.32 9.37
CA ALA A 85 1.53 0.95 8.69
C ALA A 85 1.29 2.04 9.72
N PHE A 86 2.14 3.07 9.71
CA PHE A 86 2.11 4.16 10.67
C PHE A 86 2.26 5.50 9.98
N ALA A 87 1.29 6.37 10.19
CA ALA A 87 1.29 7.75 9.75
C ALA A 87 1.06 8.65 10.99
N PRO A 88 2.13 9.21 11.58
CA PRO A 88 2.04 9.95 12.82
C PRO A 88 1.31 11.28 12.68
N VAL A 89 1.38 11.90 11.50
CA VAL A 89 0.74 13.19 11.24
C VAL A 89 0.14 13.17 9.84
N ILE A 90 -1.18 13.32 9.78
CA ILE A 90 -1.97 13.52 8.56
C ILE A 90 -2.61 14.89 8.68
N PRO A 91 -1.94 15.96 8.19
CA PRO A 91 -2.44 17.31 8.34
C PRO A 91 -3.52 17.61 7.33
N SER A 92 -4.48 18.44 7.71
CA SER A 92 -5.39 19.09 6.78
C SER A 92 -5.68 20.52 7.21
N PHE A 93 -5.84 21.38 6.22
CA PHE A 93 -6.11 22.79 6.38
C PHE A 93 -7.25 23.19 5.47
N GLN A 94 -8.28 23.82 6.02
CA GLN A 94 -9.44 24.29 5.28
C GLN A 94 -9.69 25.74 5.64
N TYR A 95 -9.85 26.56 4.61
CA TYR A 95 -10.12 27.99 4.74
C TYR A 95 -11.29 28.37 3.85
N ALA A 96 -12.18 29.19 4.37
CA ALA A 96 -13.23 29.84 3.59
C ALA A 96 -13.40 31.30 4.03
N TYR A 97 -13.59 32.19 3.04
CA TYR A 97 -13.96 33.57 3.24
C TYR A 97 -15.30 33.82 2.58
N ASN A 98 -16.31 34.05 3.39
CA ASN A 98 -17.67 34.34 2.94
C ASN A 98 -17.99 35.82 3.09
N LYS A 99 -18.53 36.44 2.04
CA LYS A 99 -18.99 37.81 2.06
C LYS A 99 -20.22 37.95 1.17
N GLY A 100 -21.39 38.20 1.79
CA GLY A 100 -22.66 38.30 1.10
C GLY A 100 -23.02 37.04 0.32
N LYS A 101 -22.99 37.09 -1.01
CA LYS A 101 -23.29 35.98 -1.89
C LYS A 101 -22.06 35.18 -2.35
N TRP A 102 -20.86 35.56 -1.97
CA TRP A 102 -19.62 34.96 -2.41
C TRP A 102 -18.93 34.19 -1.31
N SER A 103 -18.35 33.07 -1.69
CA SER A 103 -17.44 32.24 -0.87
C SER A 103 -16.16 31.95 -1.65
N PHE A 104 -15.00 32.29 -1.09
CA PHE A 104 -13.69 31.91 -1.62
C PHE A 104 -13.08 30.87 -0.69
N GLN A 105 -12.56 29.80 -1.25
CA GLN A 105 -12.24 28.59 -0.50
C GLN A 105 -10.87 28.08 -0.87
N ALA A 106 -10.16 27.52 0.10
CA ALA A 106 -8.90 26.84 -0.09
C ALA A 106 -8.81 25.62 0.84
N ASN A 107 -8.31 24.52 0.32
CA ASN A 107 -8.06 23.30 1.08
C ASN A 107 -6.67 22.76 0.74
N PHE A 108 -5.94 22.36 1.77
CA PHE A 108 -4.71 21.59 1.66
C PHE A 108 -4.82 20.36 2.55
N ALA A 109 -4.58 19.19 1.99
CA ALA A 109 -4.65 17.93 2.72
C ALA A 109 -3.79 16.85 2.09
N LEU A 110 -3.52 15.79 2.85
CA LEU A 110 -3.10 14.53 2.26
C LEU A 110 -4.32 13.82 1.68
N THR A 111 -4.43 13.79 0.36
CA THR A 111 -5.61 13.27 -0.35
C THR A 111 -5.52 11.77 -0.62
N GLY A 112 -4.36 11.15 -0.40
CA GLY A 112 -4.19 9.72 -0.61
C GLY A 112 -2.80 9.22 -0.23
N GLY A 113 -2.61 7.94 -0.45
CA GLY A 113 -1.36 7.22 -0.16
C GLY A 113 -1.52 6.18 0.94
N GLY A 114 -0.54 5.29 1.05
CA GLY A 114 -0.51 4.20 2.04
C GLY A 114 0.21 4.54 3.34
N GLY A 115 0.71 5.77 3.47
CA GLY A 115 1.61 6.10 4.58
C GLY A 115 2.93 5.35 4.48
N LYS A 116 3.56 5.10 5.62
CA LYS A 116 4.72 4.23 5.74
C LYS A 116 4.22 2.82 6.08
N CYS A 117 4.52 1.84 5.24
CA CYS A 117 4.19 0.44 5.48
C CYS A 117 5.47 -0.39 5.53
N THR A 118 5.60 -1.25 6.53
CA THR A 118 6.76 -2.11 6.73
C THR A 118 6.30 -3.53 6.98
N PHE A 119 6.90 -4.48 6.27
CA PHE A 119 6.80 -5.91 6.55
C PHE A 119 8.21 -6.42 6.84
N ASP A 120 8.44 -6.80 8.09
CA ASP A 120 9.78 -7.18 8.57
C ASP A 120 10.25 -8.49 7.93
N ASP A 121 9.31 -9.40 7.61
CA ASP A 121 9.57 -10.67 6.93
C ASP A 121 9.27 -10.61 5.41
N GLY A 122 9.17 -9.40 4.86
CA GLY A 122 8.81 -9.18 3.46
C GLY A 122 7.37 -9.55 3.13
N LEU A 123 7.14 -9.91 1.87
CA LEU A 123 5.84 -10.32 1.35
C LEU A 123 5.94 -11.69 0.69
N GLY A 124 4.95 -12.54 0.93
CA GLY A 124 4.85 -13.85 0.29
C GLY A 124 4.83 -13.81 -1.23
N SER A 125 4.36 -12.71 -1.83
CA SER A 125 4.40 -12.51 -3.28
C SER A 125 5.82 -12.43 -3.85
N PHE A 126 6.77 -11.87 -3.10
CA PHE A 126 8.17 -11.81 -3.54
C PHE A 126 8.82 -13.19 -3.44
N GLU A 127 8.58 -13.88 -2.33
CA GLU A 127 9.10 -15.23 -2.13
C GLU A 127 8.51 -16.23 -3.12
N LYS A 128 7.23 -16.07 -3.49
CA LYS A 128 6.58 -16.87 -4.52
C LYS A 128 7.35 -16.82 -5.84
N ILE A 129 7.73 -15.64 -6.31
CA ILE A 129 8.50 -15.48 -7.55
C ILE A 129 9.85 -16.22 -7.47
N VAL A 130 10.54 -16.10 -6.34
CA VAL A 130 11.83 -16.76 -6.13
C VAL A 130 11.66 -18.29 -6.10
N SER A 131 10.63 -18.79 -5.40
CA SER A 131 10.35 -20.24 -5.30
C SER A 131 10.00 -20.85 -6.66
N GLU A 132 9.19 -20.17 -7.46
CA GLU A 132 8.84 -20.61 -8.82
C GLU A 132 10.06 -20.60 -9.74
N THR A 133 10.92 -19.57 -9.62
CA THR A 133 12.18 -19.49 -10.37
C THR A 133 13.13 -20.61 -9.98
N ALA A 134 13.23 -20.94 -8.70
CA ALA A 134 14.07 -22.05 -8.21
C ALA A 134 13.63 -23.40 -8.79
N ILE A 135 12.32 -23.66 -8.83
CA ILE A 135 11.77 -24.88 -9.42
C ILE A 135 12.01 -24.92 -10.94
N ALA A 136 11.80 -23.80 -11.62
CA ALA A 136 12.06 -23.71 -13.07
C ALA A 136 13.54 -23.94 -13.40
N ALA A 137 14.44 -23.36 -12.62
CA ALA A 137 15.89 -23.57 -12.77
C ALA A 137 16.30 -25.04 -12.50
N CYS A 138 15.68 -25.68 -11.51
CA CYS A 138 15.88 -27.11 -11.24
C CYS A 138 15.47 -27.98 -12.44
N GLY A 139 14.32 -27.72 -13.05
CA GLY A 139 13.85 -28.40 -14.25
C GLY A 139 14.82 -28.20 -15.44
N LEU A 140 15.26 -26.96 -15.64
CA LEU A 140 16.21 -26.63 -16.73
C LEU A 140 17.57 -27.32 -16.51
N ALA A 141 18.09 -27.36 -15.28
CA ALA A 141 19.34 -28.04 -14.95
C ALA A 141 19.25 -29.55 -15.28
N GLY A 142 18.14 -30.19 -14.96
CA GLY A 142 17.90 -31.60 -15.30
C GLY A 142 17.92 -31.85 -16.82
N VAL A 143 17.30 -30.96 -17.61
CA VAL A 143 17.31 -31.07 -19.08
C VAL A 143 18.71 -30.89 -19.64
N VAL A 144 19.47 -29.92 -19.14
CA VAL A 144 20.86 -29.66 -19.58
C VAL A 144 21.75 -30.88 -19.27
N ASP A 145 21.69 -31.43 -18.07
CA ASP A 145 22.46 -32.59 -17.67
C ASP A 145 22.15 -33.81 -18.57
N GLN A 146 20.86 -34.06 -18.84
CA GLN A 146 20.42 -35.13 -19.71
C GLN A 146 20.96 -34.97 -21.16
N THR A 147 20.87 -33.73 -21.67
CA THR A 147 21.32 -33.42 -23.02
C THR A 147 22.83 -33.58 -23.16
N LEU A 148 23.60 -33.07 -22.18
CA LEU A 148 25.06 -33.19 -22.17
C LEU A 148 25.50 -34.66 -22.01
N GLY A 149 24.86 -35.43 -21.09
CA GLY A 149 25.11 -36.82 -20.91
C GLY A 149 24.91 -37.64 -22.20
N ASN A 150 23.84 -37.36 -22.95
CA ASN A 150 23.55 -37.99 -24.23
C ASN A 150 24.55 -37.59 -25.31
N THR A 151 24.97 -36.32 -25.34
CA THR A 151 25.86 -35.80 -26.38
C THR A 151 27.31 -36.25 -26.17
N LEU A 152 27.75 -36.36 -24.93
CA LEU A 152 29.13 -36.70 -24.58
C LEU A 152 29.33 -38.20 -24.33
N GLY A 153 28.26 -39.02 -24.39
CA GLY A 153 28.32 -40.43 -24.12
C GLY A 153 28.67 -40.82 -22.66
N GLN A 154 28.61 -39.83 -21.76
CA GLN A 154 28.89 -39.98 -20.35
C GLN A 154 27.58 -39.89 -19.57
N GLN A 155 26.94 -41.02 -19.32
CA GLN A 155 25.78 -41.07 -18.45
C GLN A 155 26.20 -40.74 -17.01
N GLY A 156 25.51 -39.75 -16.40
CA GLY A 156 25.73 -39.37 -15.02
C GLY A 156 26.64 -38.14 -14.82
N MET A 157 26.98 -37.39 -15.88
CA MET A 157 27.67 -36.12 -15.74
C MET A 157 26.74 -35.09 -15.14
N GLU A 158 27.04 -34.62 -13.95
CA GLU A 158 26.30 -33.60 -13.26
C GLU A 158 26.98 -32.22 -13.44
N MET A 159 26.36 -31.34 -14.17
CA MET A 159 26.86 -29.97 -14.35
C MET A 159 26.48 -29.05 -13.17
N PHE A 160 25.36 -29.35 -12.53
CA PHE A 160 24.88 -28.62 -11.37
C PHE A 160 24.85 -29.53 -10.15
N THR A 161 25.56 -29.15 -9.10
CA THR A 161 25.57 -29.87 -7.83
C THR A 161 24.36 -29.50 -6.95
N SER A 162 23.96 -30.41 -6.05
CA SER A 162 22.84 -30.18 -5.13
C SER A 162 23.02 -28.98 -4.18
N ASP A 163 24.26 -28.53 -3.99
CA ASP A 163 24.63 -27.48 -3.05
C ASP A 163 24.62 -26.08 -3.69
N GLN A 164 24.38 -25.98 -4.99
CA GLN A 164 24.27 -24.69 -5.66
C GLN A 164 22.91 -24.04 -5.42
N ALA A 165 22.85 -22.69 -5.40
CA ALA A 165 21.70 -21.90 -4.96
C ALA A 165 20.37 -22.22 -5.66
N PHE A 166 20.40 -22.69 -6.90
CA PHE A 166 19.24 -23.16 -7.67
C PHE A 166 19.50 -24.59 -8.18
N GLY A 167 20.12 -25.41 -7.35
CA GLY A 167 20.48 -26.78 -7.71
C GLY A 167 19.26 -27.69 -7.95
N LYS A 168 19.54 -28.98 -8.22
CA LYS A 168 18.54 -30.01 -8.58
C LYS A 168 17.44 -30.24 -7.53
N THR A 169 17.58 -29.69 -6.34
CA THR A 169 16.61 -29.87 -5.24
C THR A 169 15.46 -28.87 -5.25
N GLY A 170 15.50 -27.83 -6.08
CA GLY A 170 14.53 -26.73 -6.03
C GLY A 170 14.54 -25.93 -4.73
N LYS A 171 15.52 -26.17 -3.85
CA LYS A 171 15.71 -25.42 -2.61
C LYS A 171 16.30 -24.05 -2.90
N TYR A 172 15.92 -23.07 -2.10
CA TYR A 172 16.41 -21.70 -2.20
C TYR A 172 16.63 -21.10 -0.83
N SER A 173 17.45 -20.05 -0.76
CA SER A 173 17.65 -19.23 0.44
C SER A 173 17.11 -17.84 0.14
N PHE A 174 16.09 -17.43 0.87
CA PHE A 174 15.46 -16.14 0.66
C PHE A 174 15.06 -15.51 1.99
N ASN A 175 15.52 -14.28 2.17
CA ASN A 175 15.06 -13.38 3.21
C ASN A 175 14.67 -12.06 2.54
N SER A 176 13.58 -11.48 2.92
CA SER A 176 13.13 -10.22 2.37
C SER A 176 12.65 -9.27 3.45
N TYR A 177 12.74 -8.02 3.13
CA TYR A 177 12.22 -6.92 3.90
C TYR A 177 11.49 -5.98 2.95
N MET A 178 10.29 -5.56 3.32
CA MET A 178 9.53 -4.62 2.50
C MET A 178 9.28 -3.35 3.29
N HIS A 179 9.67 -2.24 2.71
CA HIS A 179 9.38 -0.91 3.21
C HIS A 179 8.83 -0.05 2.07
N GLY A 180 7.60 0.41 2.22
CA GLY A 180 6.95 1.32 1.28
C GLY A 180 6.55 2.61 1.97
N ARG A 181 6.67 3.73 1.24
CA ARG A 181 6.20 5.04 1.70
C ARG A 181 5.57 5.79 0.54
N GLN A 182 4.33 6.22 0.71
CA GLN A 182 3.62 6.93 -0.32
C GLN A 182 2.66 7.96 0.29
N TYR A 183 2.77 9.22 -0.13
CA TYR A 183 1.89 10.31 0.26
C TYR A 183 1.52 11.15 -0.95
N TYR A 184 0.25 11.47 -1.08
CA TYR A 184 -0.27 12.40 -2.07
C TYR A 184 -0.78 13.65 -1.38
N TYR A 185 -0.20 14.78 -1.72
CA TYR A 185 -0.62 16.08 -1.23
C TYR A 185 -1.55 16.71 -2.25
N GLY A 186 -2.69 17.22 -1.79
CA GLY A 186 -3.66 17.93 -2.60
C GLY A 186 -3.85 19.37 -2.14
N LEU A 187 -3.83 20.28 -3.07
CA LEU A 187 -4.26 21.66 -2.88
C LEU A 187 -5.45 21.92 -3.80
N SER A 188 -6.55 22.41 -3.25
CA SER A 188 -7.70 22.85 -4.02
C SER A 188 -8.10 24.27 -3.63
N VAL A 189 -8.49 25.06 -4.63
CA VAL A 189 -9.05 26.39 -4.45
C VAL A 189 -10.38 26.45 -5.19
N GLY A 190 -11.33 27.18 -4.65
CA GLY A 190 -12.67 27.27 -5.22
C GLY A 190 -13.34 28.59 -4.89
N ALA A 191 -14.39 28.87 -5.64
CA ALA A 191 -15.32 29.92 -5.35
C ALA A 191 -16.75 29.41 -5.52
N ALA A 192 -17.66 29.85 -4.66
CA ALA A 192 -19.07 29.55 -4.78
C ALA A 192 -19.88 30.85 -4.72
N TYR A 193 -21.02 30.85 -5.42
CA TYR A 193 -21.92 32.01 -5.46
C TYR A 193 -23.34 31.55 -5.13
N LYS A 194 -23.98 32.27 -4.22
CA LYS A 194 -25.35 32.04 -3.81
C LYS A 194 -26.30 32.80 -4.70
N PHE A 195 -27.08 32.13 -5.54
CA PHE A 195 -28.03 32.77 -6.45
C PHE A 195 -29.31 33.27 -5.74
N CYS A 196 -29.80 32.56 -4.75
CA CYS A 196 -31.01 32.86 -3.99
C CYS A 196 -30.77 32.72 -2.49
#